data_a054823447018d17f96a6cb9bda2b7b4
#
_entry.id   a054823447018d17f96a6cb9bda2b7b4
#
_cell.length_a   1.000
_cell.length_b   1.000
_cell.length_c   1.000
_cell.angle_alpha   90.00
_cell.angle_beta   90.00
_cell.angle_gamma   90.00
#
_symmetry.space_group_name_H-M   'P 1'
#
loop_
_entity.id
_entity.type
_entity.pdbx_description
1 polymer ?
#
loop_
_entity_poly.entity_id
_entity_poly.type
_entity_poly.pdbx_seq_one_letter_code
_entity_poly.pdbx_strand_id
1 'polypeptide(L)'
;MIFSEKLQLLRKSKGLTQENLAEKMDVSRQAVARWEAGQAYPDIGNLIAISRLFHVTVDYLVKDQACAVSCTNGASRDIEKLVAFRLEANVHTYAAYMNAVDSTRLDSHDFSYQNGAYTYHDTYVGGEQFVGEEAIWYQGKSQYAMNYMGRVLGQQFSGDFLKEALRKADRKMPYRGPEYYQAGEYTYKCAVAGDFCWFQGYEEIYWGEEKVYECYFHGGVTK
;
A
#
# COMPACT_ATOMS: atom_id res chain seq x y z
N MET A 1 -10.35 9.44 1.61
CA MET A 1 -11.21 8.84 2.68
C MET A 1 -10.97 9.61 3.98
N ILE A 2 -11.98 10.21 4.58
CA ILE A 2 -11.86 10.97 5.83
C ILE A 2 -11.78 10.05 7.05
N PHE A 3 -11.35 10.56 8.19
CA PHE A 3 -11.18 9.79 9.43
C PHE A 3 -12.39 8.92 9.79
N SER A 4 -13.60 9.48 9.72
CA SER A 4 -14.84 8.76 10.08
C SER A 4 -15.10 7.54 9.21
N GLU A 5 -14.83 7.65 7.90
CA GLU A 5 -14.96 6.53 6.95
C GLU A 5 -13.92 5.45 7.21
N LYS A 6 -12.66 5.85 7.51
CA LYS A 6 -11.58 4.92 7.85
C LYS A 6 -11.88 4.16 9.13
N LEU A 7 -12.36 4.85 10.18
CA LEU A 7 -12.72 4.21 11.44
C LEU A 7 -13.84 3.19 11.24
N GLN A 8 -14.88 3.54 10.49
CA GLN A 8 -15.96 2.60 10.16
C GLN A 8 -15.45 1.37 9.40
N LEU A 9 -14.57 1.59 8.40
CA LEU A 9 -13.98 0.51 7.61
C LEU A 9 -13.17 -0.43 8.51
N LEU A 10 -12.25 0.12 9.30
CA LEU A 10 -11.40 -0.65 10.23
C LEU A 10 -12.23 -1.44 11.25
N ARG A 11 -13.25 -0.82 11.83
CA ARG A 11 -14.15 -1.51 12.77
C ARG A 11 -14.89 -2.66 12.10
N LYS A 12 -15.51 -2.41 10.95
CA LYS A 12 -16.26 -3.43 10.21
C LYS A 12 -15.37 -4.57 9.72
N SER A 13 -14.15 -4.29 9.31
CA SER A 13 -13.19 -5.30 8.86
C SER A 13 -12.78 -6.28 9.96
N LYS A 14 -12.84 -5.86 11.23
CA LYS A 14 -12.65 -6.75 12.39
C LYS A 14 -13.96 -7.32 12.94
N GLY A 15 -15.09 -7.16 12.25
CA GLY A 15 -16.40 -7.64 12.71
C GLY A 15 -16.91 -6.99 14.00
N LEU A 16 -16.33 -5.85 14.41
CA LEU A 16 -16.70 -5.19 15.68
C LEU A 16 -17.98 -4.36 15.52
N THR A 17 -18.83 -4.39 16.53
CA THR A 17 -19.89 -3.39 16.70
C THR A 17 -19.32 -2.09 17.27
N GLN A 18 -20.06 -0.97 17.22
CA GLN A 18 -19.66 0.27 17.89
C GLN A 18 -19.51 0.09 19.41
N GLU A 19 -20.32 -0.77 20.01
CA GLU A 19 -20.24 -1.15 21.42
C GLU A 19 -18.91 -1.87 21.72
N ASN A 20 -18.60 -2.92 20.96
CA ASN A 20 -17.35 -3.68 21.15
C ASN A 20 -16.10 -2.81 20.94
N LEU A 21 -16.14 -1.85 20.01
CA LEU A 21 -15.05 -0.90 19.83
C LEU A 21 -14.93 0.03 21.04
N ALA A 22 -16.04 0.53 21.54
CA ALA A 22 -16.07 1.40 22.71
C ALA A 22 -15.51 0.71 23.96
N GLU A 23 -15.90 -0.55 24.23
CA GLU A 23 -15.36 -1.37 25.30
C GLU A 23 -13.83 -1.56 25.18
N LYS A 24 -13.33 -1.91 23.99
CA LYS A 24 -11.89 -2.10 23.74
C LYS A 24 -11.07 -0.83 23.93
N MET A 25 -11.68 0.32 23.80
CA MET A 25 -11.05 1.63 23.88
C MET A 25 -11.30 2.36 25.21
N ASP A 26 -12.08 1.76 26.12
CA ASP A 26 -12.51 2.37 27.38
C ASP A 26 -13.18 3.74 27.19
N VAL A 27 -14.08 3.83 26.20
CA VAL A 27 -14.86 5.03 25.88
C VAL A 27 -16.36 4.70 25.78
N SER A 28 -17.21 5.73 25.76
CA SER A 28 -18.64 5.50 25.54
C SER A 28 -18.94 5.12 24.09
N ARG A 29 -19.95 4.27 23.87
CA ARG A 29 -20.49 3.98 22.51
C ARG A 29 -20.87 5.27 21.77
N GLN A 30 -21.38 6.27 22.48
CA GLN A 30 -21.75 7.56 21.90
C GLN A 30 -20.53 8.32 21.35
N ALA A 31 -19.35 8.19 21.97
CA ALA A 31 -18.11 8.77 21.47
C ALA A 31 -17.74 8.13 20.12
N VAL A 32 -17.73 6.80 20.04
CA VAL A 32 -17.48 6.06 18.79
C VAL A 32 -18.49 6.45 17.71
N ALA A 33 -19.78 6.52 18.05
CA ALA A 33 -20.82 6.90 17.09
C ALA A 33 -20.60 8.30 16.53
N ARG A 34 -20.22 9.28 17.37
CA ARG A 34 -19.91 10.66 16.91
C ARG A 34 -18.66 10.71 16.05
N TRP A 35 -17.63 9.93 16.37
CA TRP A 35 -16.43 9.84 15.56
C TRP A 35 -16.73 9.27 14.16
N GLU A 36 -17.51 8.20 14.10
CA GLU A 36 -17.90 7.57 12.82
C GLU A 36 -18.91 8.43 12.02
N ALA A 37 -19.68 9.28 12.68
CA ALA A 37 -20.56 10.24 12.01
C ALA A 37 -19.83 11.52 11.55
N GLY A 38 -18.53 11.66 11.86
CA GLY A 38 -17.76 12.88 11.56
C GLY A 38 -18.17 14.11 12.39
N GLN A 39 -18.89 13.90 13.49
CA GLN A 39 -19.37 14.97 14.38
C GLN A 39 -18.34 15.37 15.44
N ALA A 40 -17.35 14.53 15.68
CA ALA A 40 -16.24 14.78 16.58
C ALA A 40 -15.00 13.99 16.15
N TYR A 41 -13.83 14.46 16.58
CA TYR A 41 -12.58 13.72 16.49
C TYR A 41 -12.20 13.17 17.87
N PRO A 42 -11.57 11.98 17.94
CA PRO A 42 -10.95 11.52 19.18
C PRO A 42 -9.79 12.44 19.57
N ASP A 43 -9.49 12.53 20.85
CA ASP A 43 -8.26 13.14 21.33
C ASP A 43 -7.03 12.30 20.91
N ILE A 44 -5.84 12.84 21.15
CA ILE A 44 -4.59 12.20 20.71
C ILE A 44 -4.35 10.85 21.38
N GLY A 45 -4.79 10.68 22.64
CA GLY A 45 -4.70 9.41 23.36
C GLY A 45 -5.57 8.33 22.72
N ASN A 46 -6.79 8.68 22.36
CA ASN A 46 -7.72 7.81 21.64
C ASN A 46 -7.25 7.51 20.21
N LEU A 47 -6.65 8.49 19.49
CA LEU A 47 -6.05 8.25 18.17
C LEU A 47 -4.92 7.22 18.24
N ILE A 48 -4.06 7.30 19.28
CA ILE A 48 -2.99 6.32 19.51
C ILE A 48 -3.59 4.95 19.85
N ALA A 49 -4.66 4.88 20.66
CA ALA A 49 -5.34 3.64 20.99
C ALA A 49 -5.97 2.98 19.75
N ILE A 50 -6.65 3.77 18.88
CA ILE A 50 -7.18 3.32 17.59
C ILE A 50 -6.05 2.79 16.70
N SER A 51 -4.96 3.55 16.58
CA SER A 51 -3.77 3.17 15.82
C SER A 51 -3.23 1.79 16.23
N ARG A 52 -3.08 1.56 17.54
CA ARG A 52 -2.62 0.27 18.09
C ARG A 52 -3.61 -0.86 17.87
N LEU A 53 -4.92 -0.61 18.14
CA LEU A 53 -5.97 -1.62 18.02
C LEU A 53 -6.12 -2.14 16.58
N PHE A 54 -5.99 -1.25 15.60
CA PHE A 54 -6.16 -1.59 14.18
C PHE A 54 -4.84 -1.77 13.44
N HIS A 55 -3.69 -1.61 14.13
CA HIS A 55 -2.36 -1.70 13.53
C HIS A 55 -2.20 -0.78 12.32
N VAL A 56 -2.64 0.47 12.44
CA VAL A 56 -2.48 1.52 11.43
C VAL A 56 -1.75 2.71 12.05
N THR A 57 -1.10 3.54 11.24
CA THR A 57 -0.45 4.76 11.77
C THR A 57 -1.49 5.82 12.14
N VAL A 58 -1.17 6.69 13.10
CA VAL A 58 -2.01 7.88 13.39
C VAL A 58 -2.10 8.76 12.14
N ASP A 59 -1.03 8.84 11.38
CA ASP A 59 -0.96 9.56 10.11
C ASP A 59 -2.01 9.06 9.10
N TYR A 60 -2.11 7.74 8.94
CA TYR A 60 -3.16 7.12 8.13
C TYR A 60 -4.55 7.53 8.60
N LEU A 61 -4.80 7.57 9.91
CA LEU A 61 -6.11 7.91 10.46
C LEU A 61 -6.50 9.36 10.16
N VAL A 62 -5.59 10.32 10.33
CA VAL A 62 -5.90 11.76 10.35
C VAL A 62 -5.71 12.48 9.03
N LYS A 63 -4.83 11.98 8.15
CA LYS A 63 -4.63 12.60 6.84
C LYS A 63 -5.69 12.12 5.86
N ASP A 64 -6.41 13.03 5.24
CA ASP A 64 -7.23 12.74 4.07
C ASP A 64 -6.29 12.40 2.92
N GLN A 65 -5.99 11.12 2.76
CA GLN A 65 -5.29 10.64 1.58
C GLN A 65 -6.27 10.67 0.39
N ALA A 66 -6.54 11.86 -0.09
CA ALA A 66 -6.74 12.00 -1.52
C ALA A 66 -5.33 11.87 -2.09
N CYS A 67 -4.95 10.67 -2.52
CA CYS A 67 -3.84 10.51 -3.44
C CYS A 67 -4.28 11.12 -4.77
N ALA A 68 -4.51 12.44 -4.74
CA ALA A 68 -4.66 13.21 -5.94
C ALA A 68 -3.26 13.24 -6.54
N VAL A 69 -3.12 12.70 -7.73
CA VAL A 69 -1.98 12.92 -8.61
C VAL A 69 -1.88 14.44 -8.84
N SER A 70 -1.38 15.15 -7.85
CA SER A 70 -1.23 16.60 -7.82
C SER A 70 0.21 16.95 -8.14
N CYS A 71 0.64 16.58 -9.34
CA CYS A 71 1.82 17.17 -9.92
C CYS A 71 1.41 18.50 -10.53
N THR A 72 1.90 19.59 -9.98
CA THR A 72 1.59 20.95 -10.42
C THR A 72 1.87 21.15 -11.92
N ASN A 73 0.84 21.60 -12.64
CA ASN A 73 0.84 22.27 -13.92
C ASN A 73 1.65 21.66 -15.10
N GLY A 74 0.94 20.97 -15.99
CA GLY A 74 1.38 20.58 -17.32
C GLY A 74 1.71 19.09 -17.49
N ALA A 75 1.99 18.37 -16.43
CA ALA A 75 2.38 16.95 -16.43
C ALA A 75 1.20 15.98 -16.22
N SER A 76 -0.04 16.46 -16.03
CA SER A 76 -1.17 15.62 -15.59
C SER A 76 -1.45 14.43 -16.54
N ARG A 77 -1.45 14.66 -17.84
CA ARG A 77 -1.71 13.58 -18.82
C ARG A 77 -0.57 12.55 -18.91
N ASP A 78 0.67 12.97 -18.75
CA ASP A 78 1.82 12.07 -18.81
C ASP A 78 1.88 11.22 -17.54
N ILE A 79 1.49 11.76 -16.40
CA ILE A 79 1.40 11.03 -15.14
C ILE A 79 0.25 10.02 -15.14
N GLU A 80 -0.92 10.37 -15.68
CA GLU A 80 -2.03 9.43 -15.84
C GLU A 80 -1.66 8.23 -16.71
N LYS A 81 -0.90 8.46 -17.80
CA LYS A 81 -0.37 7.37 -18.65
C LYS A 81 0.65 6.52 -17.90
N LEU A 82 1.53 7.16 -17.11
CA LEU A 82 2.56 6.49 -16.34
C LEU A 82 1.93 5.60 -15.25
N VAL A 83 0.93 6.12 -14.53
CA VAL A 83 0.13 5.35 -13.57
C VAL A 83 -0.58 4.18 -14.25
N ALA A 84 -1.22 4.41 -15.40
CA ALA A 84 -1.91 3.36 -16.13
C ALA A 84 -0.93 2.25 -16.57
N PHE A 85 0.23 2.62 -17.10
CA PHE A 85 1.25 1.66 -17.51
C PHE A 85 1.84 0.90 -16.32
N ARG A 86 2.10 1.57 -15.17
CA ARG A 86 2.57 0.91 -13.97
C ARG A 86 1.60 -0.17 -13.47
N LEU A 87 0.29 0.16 -13.43
CA LEU A 87 -0.75 -0.79 -13.04
C LEU A 87 -0.85 -1.97 -14.02
N GLU A 88 -0.72 -1.69 -15.32
CA GLU A 88 -0.65 -2.73 -16.35
C GLU A 88 0.58 -3.63 -16.15
N ALA A 89 1.77 -3.07 -15.95
CA ALA A 89 3.00 -3.82 -15.72
C ALA A 89 2.90 -4.71 -14.46
N ASN A 90 2.30 -4.21 -13.38
CA ASN A 90 2.13 -4.96 -12.14
C ASN A 90 1.37 -6.29 -12.34
N VAL A 91 0.31 -6.28 -13.16
CA VAL A 91 -0.46 -7.51 -13.45
C VAL A 91 0.16 -8.41 -14.52
N HIS A 92 1.30 -8.01 -15.10
CA HIS A 92 2.05 -8.80 -16.08
C HIS A 92 3.43 -9.24 -15.60
N THR A 93 3.83 -8.93 -14.36
CA THR A 93 5.16 -9.23 -13.81
C THR A 93 5.07 -10.00 -12.48
N TYR A 94 5.74 -9.56 -11.44
CA TYR A 94 5.85 -10.26 -10.15
C TYR A 94 4.49 -10.67 -9.57
N ALA A 95 3.51 -9.78 -9.58
CA ALA A 95 2.20 -10.07 -9.01
C ALA A 95 1.43 -11.17 -9.76
N ALA A 96 1.76 -11.44 -11.02
CA ALA A 96 1.12 -12.46 -11.86
C ALA A 96 1.99 -13.70 -12.11
N TYR A 97 3.18 -13.80 -11.51
CA TYR A 97 4.17 -14.85 -11.82
C TYR A 97 4.60 -14.90 -13.29
N MET A 98 4.62 -13.76 -13.96
CA MET A 98 4.88 -13.66 -15.40
C MET A 98 6.11 -12.82 -15.68
N ASN A 99 6.70 -13.02 -16.87
CA ASN A 99 7.77 -12.18 -17.42
C ASN A 99 9.02 -12.07 -16.53
N ALA A 100 9.37 -13.16 -15.83
CA ALA A 100 10.70 -13.32 -15.26
C ALA A 100 11.72 -13.33 -16.40
N VAL A 101 12.83 -12.62 -16.21
CA VAL A 101 13.94 -12.52 -17.15
C VAL A 101 15.24 -12.96 -16.50
N ASP A 102 16.31 -13.11 -17.29
CA ASP A 102 17.63 -13.43 -16.76
C ASP A 102 18.09 -12.35 -15.77
N SER A 103 18.75 -12.80 -14.70
CA SER A 103 19.26 -11.93 -13.65
C SER A 103 20.20 -10.86 -14.19
N THR A 104 19.88 -9.60 -13.97
CA THR A 104 20.73 -8.46 -14.39
C THR A 104 21.83 -8.15 -13.37
N ARG A 105 21.70 -8.64 -12.14
CA ARG A 105 22.68 -8.55 -11.05
C ARG A 105 22.93 -9.94 -10.45
N LEU A 106 24.02 -10.08 -9.70
CA LEU A 106 24.30 -11.34 -8.99
C LEU A 106 23.15 -11.67 -8.03
N ASP A 107 22.61 -12.89 -8.15
CA ASP A 107 21.55 -13.44 -7.28
C ASP A 107 20.28 -12.58 -7.24
N SER A 108 19.96 -11.87 -8.34
CA SER A 108 18.73 -11.08 -8.45
C SER A 108 17.60 -11.87 -9.08
N HIS A 109 16.39 -11.49 -8.73
CA HIS A 109 15.13 -11.89 -9.35
C HIS A 109 14.61 -10.72 -10.15
N ASP A 110 14.50 -10.88 -11.45
CA ASP A 110 14.20 -9.78 -12.37
C ASP A 110 12.94 -10.08 -13.19
N PHE A 111 12.14 -9.05 -13.37
CA PHE A 111 10.93 -9.08 -14.20
C PHE A 111 10.95 -7.88 -15.13
N SER A 112 10.52 -8.09 -16.37
CA SER A 112 10.43 -7.00 -17.35
C SER A 112 9.13 -7.05 -18.12
N TYR A 113 8.57 -5.89 -18.41
CA TYR A 113 7.37 -5.75 -19.23
C TYR A 113 7.51 -4.56 -20.17
N GLN A 114 7.07 -4.72 -21.41
CA GLN A 114 7.10 -3.64 -22.39
C GLN A 114 5.76 -3.55 -23.12
N ASN A 115 5.27 -2.33 -23.24
CA ASN A 115 4.12 -2.01 -24.09
C ASN A 115 4.35 -0.67 -24.81
N GLY A 116 4.42 -0.72 -26.15
CA GLY A 116 4.75 0.43 -26.99
C GLY A 116 6.13 1.01 -26.64
N ALA A 117 6.15 2.28 -26.28
CA ALA A 117 7.39 3.00 -25.93
C ALA A 117 7.74 2.92 -24.44
N TYR A 118 6.89 2.31 -23.63
CA TYR A 118 7.13 2.14 -22.21
C TYR A 118 7.81 0.79 -21.94
N THR A 119 8.79 0.82 -21.01
CA THR A 119 9.46 -0.36 -20.46
C THR A 119 9.39 -0.29 -18.94
N TYR A 120 9.03 -1.38 -18.31
CA TYR A 120 9.05 -1.60 -16.86
C TYR A 120 10.09 -2.66 -16.53
N HIS A 121 10.80 -2.46 -15.43
CA HIS A 121 11.71 -3.45 -14.87
C HIS A 121 11.56 -3.44 -13.34
N ASP A 122 11.41 -4.62 -12.76
CA ASP A 122 11.41 -4.87 -11.33
C ASP A 122 12.53 -5.85 -11.01
N THR A 123 13.37 -5.53 -10.05
CA THR A 123 14.55 -6.33 -9.69
C THR A 123 14.73 -6.31 -8.17
N TYR A 124 14.93 -7.50 -7.59
CA TYR A 124 15.22 -7.61 -6.16
C TYR A 124 16.23 -8.70 -5.86
N VAL A 125 16.89 -8.59 -4.71
CA VAL A 125 17.77 -9.60 -4.12
C VAL A 125 17.27 -10.00 -2.75
N GLY A 126 17.61 -11.21 -2.33
CA GLY A 126 17.20 -11.78 -1.05
C GLY A 126 15.93 -12.65 -1.14
N GLY A 127 15.48 -13.15 -0.01
CA GLY A 127 14.35 -14.08 0.13
C GLY A 127 13.40 -13.65 1.24
N GLU A 128 13.58 -14.18 2.46
CA GLU A 128 12.78 -13.77 3.64
C GLU A 128 13.01 -12.31 4.01
N GLN A 129 14.20 -11.79 3.79
CA GLN A 129 14.51 -10.38 3.78
C GLN A 129 14.98 -10.01 2.36
N PHE A 130 14.39 -8.98 1.80
CA PHE A 130 14.64 -8.60 0.42
C PHE A 130 14.70 -7.09 0.24
N VAL A 131 15.41 -6.65 -0.79
CA VAL A 131 15.47 -5.25 -1.21
C VAL A 131 15.43 -5.21 -2.73
N GLY A 132 14.70 -4.25 -3.29
CA GLY A 132 14.56 -4.14 -4.72
C GLY A 132 14.17 -2.75 -5.20
N GLU A 133 14.02 -2.68 -6.51
CA GLU A 133 13.63 -1.47 -7.22
C GLU A 133 12.71 -1.84 -8.39
N GLU A 134 11.63 -1.08 -8.56
CA GLU A 134 10.91 -1.04 -9.83
C GLU A 134 11.16 0.30 -10.53
N ALA A 135 11.30 0.30 -11.83
CA ALA A 135 11.49 1.51 -12.61
C ALA A 135 10.75 1.46 -13.96
N ILE A 136 10.38 2.65 -14.47
CA ILE A 136 9.69 2.80 -15.75
C ILE A 136 10.45 3.78 -16.62
N TRP A 137 10.64 3.40 -17.87
CA TRP A 137 11.21 4.23 -18.93
C TRP A 137 10.18 4.49 -20.03
N TYR A 138 10.27 5.65 -20.63
CA TYR A 138 9.58 6.00 -21.86
C TYR A 138 10.61 6.37 -22.91
N GLN A 139 10.65 5.65 -24.04
CA GLN A 139 11.66 5.82 -25.09
C GLN A 139 13.11 5.80 -24.54
N GLY A 140 13.38 4.89 -23.61
CA GLY A 140 14.71 4.73 -22.99
C GLY A 140 15.09 5.79 -21.95
N LYS A 141 14.20 6.74 -21.63
CA LYS A 141 14.41 7.76 -20.59
C LYS A 141 13.61 7.42 -19.34
N SER A 142 14.29 7.37 -18.20
CA SER A 142 13.67 7.14 -16.89
C SER A 142 12.53 8.15 -16.63
N GLN A 143 11.42 7.63 -16.13
CA GLN A 143 10.21 8.43 -15.82
C GLN A 143 9.79 8.29 -14.35
N TYR A 144 10.02 7.12 -13.77
CA TYR A 144 9.57 6.74 -12.44
C TYR A 144 10.48 5.65 -11.88
N ALA A 145 10.73 5.70 -10.59
CA ALA A 145 11.33 4.60 -9.86
C ALA A 145 10.78 4.53 -8.43
N MET A 146 10.76 3.32 -7.87
CA MET A 146 10.41 3.04 -6.48
C MET A 146 11.36 1.99 -5.93
N ASN A 147 12.04 2.32 -4.82
CA ASN A 147 12.79 1.34 -4.04
C ASN A 147 11.91 0.74 -2.95
N TYR A 148 12.16 -0.51 -2.59
CA TYR A 148 11.45 -1.19 -1.52
C TYR A 148 12.37 -2.13 -0.76
N MET A 149 12.09 -2.29 0.54
CA MET A 149 12.75 -3.25 1.42
C MET A 149 11.72 -3.88 2.35
N GLY A 150 11.66 -5.21 2.36
CA GLY A 150 10.70 -5.94 3.17
C GLY A 150 11.27 -7.17 3.82
N ARG A 151 10.46 -7.76 4.70
CA ARG A 151 10.80 -9.00 5.38
C ARG A 151 9.58 -9.81 5.77
N VAL A 152 9.77 -11.11 5.81
CA VAL A 152 8.86 -12.08 6.43
C VAL A 152 9.14 -12.11 7.93
N LEU A 153 8.08 -12.09 8.74
CA LEU A 153 8.15 -12.04 10.20
C LEU A 153 7.60 -13.31 10.87
N GLY A 154 6.75 -14.05 10.18
CA GLY A 154 6.09 -15.23 10.72
C GLY A 154 5.96 -16.37 9.71
N GLN A 155 5.84 -17.61 10.24
CA GLN A 155 5.72 -18.82 9.41
C GLN A 155 4.43 -18.88 8.58
N GLN A 156 3.42 -18.11 8.96
CA GLN A 156 2.12 -18.05 8.28
C GLN A 156 2.12 -17.07 7.09
N PHE A 157 3.27 -16.52 6.72
CA PHE A 157 3.36 -15.66 5.52
C PHE A 157 2.98 -16.43 4.26
N SER A 158 2.19 -15.79 3.41
CA SER A 158 1.79 -16.31 2.10
C SER A 158 2.21 -15.33 0.99
N GLY A 159 3.17 -15.75 0.16
CA GLY A 159 3.55 -15.00 -1.04
C GLY A 159 2.41 -14.91 -2.05
N ASP A 160 1.53 -15.89 -2.11
CA ASP A 160 0.36 -15.89 -3.01
C ASP A 160 -0.64 -14.83 -2.59
N PHE A 161 -0.90 -14.70 -1.28
CA PHE A 161 -1.76 -13.64 -0.75
C PHE A 161 -1.14 -12.25 -0.99
N LEU A 162 0.17 -12.07 -0.78
CA LEU A 162 0.85 -10.82 -1.12
C LEU A 162 0.63 -10.46 -2.59
N LYS A 163 0.88 -11.38 -3.51
CA LYS A 163 0.66 -11.15 -4.95
C LYS A 163 -0.79 -10.85 -5.29
N GLU A 164 -1.72 -11.53 -4.63
CA GLU A 164 -3.15 -11.24 -4.79
C GLU A 164 -3.49 -9.81 -4.36
N ALA A 165 -2.97 -9.37 -3.21
CA ALA A 165 -3.15 -8.01 -2.72
C ALA A 165 -2.53 -6.97 -3.66
N LEU A 166 -1.30 -7.22 -4.16
CA LEU A 166 -0.63 -6.31 -5.09
C LEU A 166 -1.41 -6.13 -6.41
N ARG A 167 -2.07 -7.18 -6.91
CA ARG A 167 -2.96 -7.08 -8.10
C ARG A 167 -4.19 -6.19 -7.90
N LYS A 168 -4.53 -5.85 -6.65
CA LYS A 168 -5.66 -4.95 -6.34
C LYS A 168 -5.29 -3.46 -6.32
N ALA A 169 -4.02 -3.13 -6.59
CA ALA A 169 -3.62 -1.74 -6.79
C ALA A 169 -4.49 -1.08 -7.87
N ASP A 170 -4.89 0.15 -7.66
CA ASP A 170 -5.75 0.90 -8.57
C ASP A 170 -5.26 2.35 -8.76
N ARG A 171 -6.00 3.14 -9.53
CA ARG A 171 -5.64 4.55 -9.79
C ARG A 171 -5.66 5.43 -8.54
N LYS A 172 -6.32 5.03 -7.46
CA LYS A 172 -6.35 5.77 -6.20
C LYS A 172 -5.15 5.42 -5.33
N MET A 173 -4.68 4.18 -5.44
CA MET A 173 -3.50 3.64 -4.75
C MET A 173 -2.55 2.97 -5.76
N PRO A 174 -1.90 3.76 -6.65
CA PRO A 174 -1.08 3.23 -7.74
C PRO A 174 0.36 2.91 -7.28
N TYR A 175 0.51 2.34 -6.10
CA TYR A 175 1.83 2.03 -5.53
C TYR A 175 2.06 0.53 -5.43
N ARG A 176 1.98 -0.06 -4.24
CA ARG A 176 2.15 -1.48 -4.02
C ARG A 176 0.82 -2.21 -4.17
N GLY A 177 -0.08 -2.10 -3.20
CA GLY A 177 -1.42 -2.66 -3.19
C GLY A 177 -2.47 -1.64 -2.72
N PRO A 178 -3.71 -2.06 -2.47
CA PRO A 178 -4.77 -1.19 -1.97
C PRO A 178 -4.51 -0.77 -0.51
N GLU A 179 -5.20 0.26 -0.03
CA GLU A 179 -5.11 0.65 1.39
C GLU A 179 -5.46 -0.51 2.34
N TYR A 180 -6.38 -1.38 1.91
CA TYR A 180 -6.85 -2.53 2.68
C TYR A 180 -7.34 -3.64 1.76
N TYR A 181 -6.94 -4.88 2.06
CA TYR A 181 -7.46 -6.09 1.42
C TYR A 181 -7.47 -7.24 2.42
N GLN A 182 -8.54 -8.06 2.38
CA GLN A 182 -8.67 -9.23 3.25
C GLN A 182 -9.18 -10.44 2.46
N ALA A 183 -8.58 -11.59 2.70
CA ALA A 183 -9.06 -12.89 2.22
C ALA A 183 -8.73 -13.97 3.27
N GLY A 184 -9.77 -14.66 3.74
CA GLY A 184 -9.64 -15.62 4.85
C GLY A 184 -9.07 -14.95 6.11
N GLU A 185 -8.04 -15.57 6.70
CA GLU A 185 -7.35 -15.07 7.89
C GLU A 185 -6.33 -13.96 7.58
N TYR A 186 -6.04 -13.72 6.29
CA TYR A 186 -5.05 -12.72 5.90
C TYR A 186 -5.65 -11.33 5.76
N THR A 187 -4.94 -10.34 6.27
CA THR A 187 -5.25 -8.92 6.11
C THR A 187 -4.01 -8.18 5.60
N TYR A 188 -4.12 -7.56 4.44
CA TYR A 188 -3.13 -6.65 3.88
C TYR A 188 -3.52 -5.20 4.18
N LYS A 189 -2.54 -4.38 4.53
CA LYS A 189 -2.70 -2.94 4.74
C LYS A 189 -1.53 -2.21 4.09
N CYS A 190 -1.83 -1.07 3.47
CA CYS A 190 -0.84 -0.20 2.86
C CYS A 190 -1.15 1.26 3.17
N ALA A 191 -0.16 1.99 3.64
CA ALA A 191 -0.26 3.42 3.89
C ALA A 191 0.83 4.16 3.11
N VAL A 192 0.45 5.27 2.47
CA VAL A 192 1.35 6.10 1.66
C VAL A 192 1.23 7.55 2.09
N ALA A 193 2.36 8.23 2.21
CA ALA A 193 2.47 9.67 2.40
C ALA A 193 3.13 10.31 1.17
N GLY A 194 2.58 11.43 0.70
CA GLY A 194 2.99 12.08 -0.54
C GLY A 194 2.05 11.82 -1.70
N ASP A 195 2.48 12.13 -2.91
CA ASP A 195 1.76 11.88 -4.16
C ASP A 195 2.60 11.01 -5.10
N PHE A 196 2.10 10.67 -6.28
CA PHE A 196 2.80 9.79 -7.23
C PHE A 196 4.15 10.36 -7.71
N CYS A 197 4.37 11.66 -7.57
CA CYS A 197 5.62 12.29 -7.96
C CYS A 197 6.71 12.19 -6.90
N TRP A 198 6.31 12.08 -5.61
CA TRP A 198 7.23 11.92 -4.48
C TRP A 198 6.50 11.33 -3.30
N PHE A 199 6.76 10.09 -2.98
CA PHE A 199 6.06 9.35 -1.93
C PHE A 199 6.99 8.48 -1.11
N GLN A 200 6.49 8.13 0.06
CA GLN A 200 6.98 7.03 0.88
C GLN A 200 5.78 6.24 1.41
N GLY A 201 5.98 4.95 1.62
CA GLY A 201 4.90 4.09 2.07
C GLY A 201 5.38 2.91 2.89
N TYR A 202 4.40 2.24 3.46
CA TYR A 202 4.57 1.07 4.28
C TYR A 202 3.42 0.11 4.02
N GLU A 203 3.73 -1.15 3.82
CA GLU A 203 2.74 -2.23 3.71
C GLU A 203 3.01 -3.34 4.71
N GLU A 204 1.96 -4.01 5.13
CA GLU A 204 2.04 -5.11 6.08
C GLU A 204 0.95 -6.15 5.82
N ILE A 205 1.24 -7.39 6.21
CA ILE A 205 0.29 -8.50 6.21
C ILE A 205 0.17 -9.05 7.62
N TYR A 206 -1.07 -9.28 8.03
CA TYR A 206 -1.43 -9.99 9.22
C TYR A 206 -2.07 -11.34 8.86
N TRP A 207 -1.80 -12.36 9.68
CA TRP A 207 -2.57 -13.60 9.76
C TRP A 207 -3.27 -13.61 11.12
N GLY A 208 -4.60 -13.45 11.10
CA GLY A 208 -5.35 -13.15 12.32
C GLY A 208 -4.87 -11.84 12.95
N GLU A 209 -4.29 -11.93 14.16
CA GLU A 209 -3.71 -10.79 14.88
C GLU A 209 -2.17 -10.72 14.79
N GLU A 210 -1.53 -11.74 14.23
CA GLU A 210 -0.07 -11.81 14.09
C GLU A 210 0.40 -11.10 12.83
N LYS A 211 1.34 -10.14 12.95
CA LYS A 211 1.99 -9.55 11.79
C LYS A 211 3.05 -10.50 11.24
N VAL A 212 2.84 -10.94 10.00
CA VAL A 212 3.68 -11.95 9.33
C VAL A 212 4.57 -11.39 8.22
N TYR A 213 4.36 -10.13 7.83
CA TYR A 213 5.13 -9.46 6.76
C TYR A 213 5.08 -7.95 6.91
N GLU A 214 6.16 -7.28 6.52
CA GLU A 214 6.22 -5.83 6.37
C GLU A 214 7.16 -5.42 5.25
N CYS A 215 6.85 -4.27 4.60
CA CYS A 215 7.71 -3.68 3.59
C CYS A 215 7.60 -2.15 3.61
N TYR A 216 8.75 -1.51 3.55
CA TYR A 216 8.88 -0.05 3.38
C TYR A 216 9.23 0.24 1.93
N PHE A 217 8.67 1.32 1.40
CA PHE A 217 8.95 1.73 0.03
C PHE A 217 8.91 3.25 -0.13
N HIS A 218 9.64 3.76 -1.10
CA HIS A 218 9.64 5.17 -1.46
C HIS A 218 10.00 5.32 -2.93
N GLY A 219 9.53 6.38 -3.54
CA GLY A 219 9.78 6.61 -4.95
C GLY A 219 9.15 7.87 -5.49
N GLY A 220 9.06 7.95 -6.79
CA GLY A 220 8.44 9.05 -7.50
C GLY A 220 8.88 9.19 -8.94
N VAL A 221 8.53 10.32 -9.52
CA VAL A 221 8.93 10.71 -10.88
C VAL A 221 10.40 11.10 -10.90
N THR A 222 11.15 10.64 -11.91
CA THR A 222 12.61 10.83 -12.00
C THR A 222 13.02 11.98 -12.93
N LYS A 223 12.10 12.82 -13.34
CA LYS A 223 12.34 14.01 -14.18
C LYS A 223 12.35 15.27 -13.36
#